data_ca2fa2547fe7ededa85f29c6213191ae
#
_entry.id   ca2fa2547fe7ededa85f29c6213191ae
#
_cell.length_a   1.000
_cell.length_b   1.000
_cell.length_c   1.000
_cell.angle_alpha   90.00
_cell.angle_beta   90.00
_cell.angle_gamma   90.00
#
_symmetry.space_group_name_H-M   'P 1'
#
loop_
_entity.id
_entity.type
_entity.pdbx_description
1 polymer ?
#
loop_
_entity_poly.entity_id
_entity_poly.type
_entity_poly.pdbx_seq_one_letter_code
_entity_poly.pdbx_strand_id
1 'polypeptide(L)'
;MKKILFYTINQNIVDRALVSLNSFVSNNSGYDIKLFCFDFSEKNKNHIKSKIEQYFNNVEIIFSTSKNTEEVPGRFGEIQGLLNKKFELIYELRKEYDIVVYSDPDVIFRKNIVDIENYVSKDPGFYAQTENNFVEGWVKVVKRLLNLKKYFNCGFLVCNSEIKNFSLAEYKNVSKILNTLNFCPEQNYMNYYYNIKELKPVHCYLWVNKLELDPFVVHFFSIYKPWQTKSLKYAPSRFYLNIIKFYKDYFKYTSFKQ
;
A
#
# COMPACT_ATOMS: atom_id res chain seq x y z
N MET A 1 1.49 -19.90 -12.96
CA MET A 1 1.99 -18.61 -12.42
C MET A 1 1.49 -18.49 -10.98
N LYS A 2 2.42 -18.51 -10.03
CA LYS A 2 2.12 -18.32 -8.59
C LYS A 2 1.97 -16.82 -8.28
N LYS A 3 0.90 -16.46 -7.58
CA LYS A 3 0.58 -15.06 -7.26
C LYS A 3 0.31 -14.91 -5.78
N ILE A 4 0.77 -13.82 -5.19
CA ILE A 4 0.52 -13.50 -3.79
C ILE A 4 0.05 -12.06 -3.63
N LEU A 5 -0.95 -11.87 -2.75
CA LEU A 5 -1.25 -10.58 -2.13
C LEU A 5 -0.76 -10.60 -0.68
N PHE A 6 -0.08 -9.55 -0.26
CA PHE A 6 0.28 -9.43 1.15
C PHE A 6 0.05 -8.03 1.70
N TYR A 7 -0.09 -7.99 3.02
CA TYR A 7 -0.22 -6.78 3.83
C TYR A 7 0.82 -6.77 4.93
N THR A 8 1.27 -5.60 5.32
CA THR A 8 1.99 -5.36 6.58
C THR A 8 1.10 -4.56 7.51
N ILE A 9 0.74 -5.11 8.67
CA ILE A 9 -0.20 -4.48 9.58
C ILE A 9 0.28 -4.53 11.03
N ASN A 10 -0.20 -3.57 11.82
CA ASN A 10 -0.14 -3.61 13.27
C ASN A 10 -1.57 -3.66 13.85
N GLN A 11 -1.67 -3.81 15.16
CA GLN A 11 -2.96 -3.96 15.83
C GLN A 11 -3.92 -2.76 15.65
N ASN A 12 -3.42 -1.55 15.31
CA ASN A 12 -4.24 -0.33 15.19
C ASN A 12 -4.94 -0.20 13.83
N ILE A 13 -4.58 -1.03 12.85
CA ILE A 13 -5.08 -0.94 11.47
C ILE A 13 -5.78 -2.22 10.99
N VAL A 14 -6.05 -3.17 11.89
CA VAL A 14 -6.65 -4.47 11.58
C VAL A 14 -7.95 -4.34 10.82
N ASP A 15 -8.92 -3.55 11.33
CA ASP A 15 -10.24 -3.44 10.72
C ASP A 15 -10.16 -2.91 9.28
N ARG A 16 -9.24 -1.99 9.03
CA ARG A 16 -9.02 -1.44 7.67
C ARG A 16 -8.44 -2.50 6.74
N ALA A 17 -7.46 -3.26 7.23
CA ALA A 17 -6.88 -4.36 6.46
C ALA A 17 -7.92 -5.42 6.13
N LEU A 18 -8.84 -5.73 7.04
CA LEU A 18 -9.93 -6.66 6.80
C LEU A 18 -10.91 -6.14 5.73
N VAL A 19 -11.21 -4.85 5.71
CA VAL A 19 -12.03 -4.23 4.64
C VAL A 19 -11.34 -4.30 3.28
N SER A 20 -10.04 -3.97 3.25
CA SER A 20 -9.23 -4.10 2.04
C SER A 20 -9.20 -5.54 1.54
N LEU A 21 -8.92 -6.48 2.43
CA LEU A 21 -8.91 -7.92 2.14
C LEU A 21 -10.26 -8.41 1.63
N ASN A 22 -11.38 -8.02 2.28
CA ASN A 22 -12.72 -8.37 1.83
C ASN A 22 -13.00 -7.85 0.42
N SER A 23 -12.57 -6.63 0.12
CA SER A 23 -12.69 -6.08 -1.23
C SER A 23 -11.88 -6.88 -2.26
N PHE A 24 -10.70 -7.37 -1.86
CA PHE A 24 -9.87 -8.20 -2.74
C PHE A 24 -10.51 -9.56 -3.01
N VAL A 25 -10.84 -10.33 -1.99
CA VAL A 25 -11.39 -11.68 -2.14
C VAL A 25 -12.76 -11.69 -2.82
N SER A 26 -13.52 -10.60 -2.70
CA SER A 26 -14.81 -10.43 -3.40
C SER A 26 -14.66 -10.28 -4.91
N ASN A 27 -13.51 -9.87 -5.40
CA ASN A 27 -13.30 -9.55 -6.82
C ASN A 27 -12.19 -10.39 -7.47
N ASN A 28 -11.37 -11.10 -6.69
CA ASN A 28 -10.17 -11.79 -7.17
C ASN A 28 -10.07 -13.20 -6.61
N SER A 29 -9.43 -14.08 -7.37
CA SER A 29 -9.17 -15.47 -6.97
C SER A 29 -7.79 -15.92 -7.48
N GLY A 30 -7.33 -17.07 -6.98
CA GLY A 30 -6.07 -17.66 -7.43
C GLY A 30 -4.82 -16.95 -6.91
N TYR A 31 -4.93 -16.30 -5.77
CA TYR A 31 -3.83 -15.71 -5.02
C TYR A 31 -3.65 -16.43 -3.68
N ASP A 32 -2.42 -16.67 -3.30
CA ASP A 32 -2.08 -16.85 -1.90
C ASP A 32 -2.19 -15.50 -1.21
N ILE A 33 -2.65 -15.48 0.05
CA ILE A 33 -2.84 -14.23 0.79
C ILE A 33 -2.11 -14.34 2.13
N LYS A 34 -1.24 -13.35 2.42
CA LYS A 34 -0.49 -13.31 3.68
C LYS A 34 -0.68 -11.98 4.41
N LEU A 35 -1.00 -12.07 5.70
CA LEU A 35 -1.02 -10.93 6.62
C LEU A 35 0.20 -10.99 7.53
N PHE A 36 1.16 -10.11 7.32
CA PHE A 36 2.31 -9.94 8.20
C PHE A 36 1.94 -8.99 9.33
N CYS A 37 1.72 -9.55 10.51
CA CYS A 37 1.21 -8.90 11.71
C CYS A 37 2.35 -8.58 12.67
N PHE A 38 2.67 -7.31 12.87
CA PHE A 38 3.78 -6.85 13.69
C PHE A 38 3.31 -6.31 15.04
N ASP A 39 3.99 -6.72 16.12
CA ASP A 39 3.82 -6.20 17.49
C ASP A 39 2.41 -6.33 18.04
N PHE A 40 1.76 -7.45 17.74
CA PHE A 40 0.44 -7.77 18.26
C PHE A 40 0.53 -8.30 19.69
N SER A 41 -0.33 -7.79 20.59
CA SER A 41 -0.60 -8.43 21.87
C SER A 41 -1.32 -9.77 21.68
N GLU A 42 -1.20 -10.71 22.63
CA GLU A 42 -1.88 -12.02 22.55
C GLU A 42 -3.40 -11.89 22.36
N LYS A 43 -4.03 -10.92 23.04
CA LYS A 43 -5.46 -10.61 22.85
C LYS A 43 -5.78 -10.27 21.41
N ASN A 44 -4.96 -9.44 20.77
CA ASN A 44 -5.20 -9.00 19.39
C ASN A 44 -4.81 -10.08 18.36
N LYS A 45 -3.85 -10.95 18.66
CA LYS A 45 -3.57 -12.15 17.85
C LYS A 45 -4.79 -13.07 17.78
N ASN A 46 -5.42 -13.38 18.92
CA ASN A 46 -6.61 -14.20 18.98
C ASN A 46 -7.79 -13.54 18.25
N HIS A 47 -7.95 -12.24 18.41
CA HIS A 47 -9.01 -11.50 17.73
C HIS A 47 -8.88 -11.55 16.20
N ILE A 48 -7.70 -11.26 15.63
CA ILE A 48 -7.51 -11.32 14.17
C ILE A 48 -7.64 -12.74 13.64
N LYS A 49 -7.10 -13.76 14.34
CA LYS A 49 -7.27 -15.16 13.94
C LYS A 49 -8.75 -15.53 13.83
N SER A 50 -9.54 -15.25 14.88
CA SER A 50 -10.98 -15.54 14.86
C SER A 50 -11.71 -14.83 13.71
N LYS A 51 -11.37 -13.57 13.42
CA LYS A 51 -11.96 -12.84 12.28
C LYS A 51 -11.59 -13.46 10.94
N ILE A 52 -10.32 -13.83 10.75
CA ILE A 52 -9.87 -14.46 9.50
C ILE A 52 -10.53 -15.83 9.32
N GLU A 53 -10.52 -16.69 10.34
CA GLU A 53 -11.16 -18.01 10.29
C GLU A 53 -12.68 -17.94 10.02
N GLN A 54 -13.33 -16.90 10.54
CA GLN A 54 -14.77 -16.71 10.36
C GLN A 54 -15.16 -16.24 8.95
N TYR A 55 -14.35 -15.40 8.30
CA TYR A 55 -14.77 -14.68 7.10
C TYR A 55 -13.93 -14.96 5.86
N PHE A 56 -12.74 -15.56 6.02
CA PHE A 56 -11.83 -15.74 4.90
C PHE A 56 -11.25 -17.14 4.85
N ASN A 57 -11.26 -17.72 3.67
CA ASN A 57 -10.56 -18.97 3.40
C ASN A 57 -9.18 -18.65 2.79
N ASN A 58 -8.18 -19.48 3.10
CA ASN A 58 -6.84 -19.41 2.48
C ASN A 58 -6.06 -18.10 2.76
N VAL A 59 -6.19 -17.54 3.97
CA VAL A 59 -5.39 -16.40 4.43
C VAL A 59 -4.42 -16.88 5.51
N GLU A 60 -3.14 -16.75 5.24
CA GLU A 60 -2.08 -17.05 6.19
C GLU A 60 -1.78 -15.82 7.06
N ILE A 61 -1.73 -15.99 8.37
CA ILE A 61 -1.36 -14.95 9.33
C ILE A 61 0.02 -15.25 9.89
N ILE A 62 0.95 -14.32 9.72
CA ILE A 62 2.32 -14.44 10.20
C ILE A 62 2.56 -13.37 11.26
N PHE A 63 2.78 -13.76 12.50
CA PHE A 63 3.11 -12.84 13.59
C PHE A 63 4.61 -12.66 13.71
N SER A 64 5.03 -11.41 13.84
CA SER A 64 6.43 -11.03 14.01
C SER A 64 6.57 -9.83 14.96
N THR A 65 7.80 -9.52 15.33
CA THR A 65 8.13 -8.33 16.09
C THR A 65 8.94 -7.37 15.22
N SER A 66 8.69 -6.08 15.36
CA SER A 66 9.48 -5.03 14.68
C SER A 66 10.82 -4.74 15.36
N LYS A 67 11.10 -5.34 16.54
CA LYS A 67 12.23 -5.05 17.42
C LYS A 67 13.62 -5.23 16.82
N ASN A 68 13.75 -5.85 15.66
CA ASN A 68 15.01 -6.01 14.93
C ASN A 68 15.23 -4.96 13.85
N THR A 69 14.34 -4.00 13.69
CA THR A 69 14.61 -2.83 12.89
C THR A 69 15.38 -1.85 13.75
N GLU A 70 16.69 -1.67 13.47
CA GLU A 70 17.43 -0.53 14.03
C GLU A 70 16.55 0.71 13.95
N GLU A 71 16.58 1.56 14.97
CA GLU A 71 15.82 2.80 15.01
C GLU A 71 16.03 3.58 13.72
N VAL A 72 15.04 3.50 12.85
CA VAL A 72 15.02 4.29 11.63
C VAL A 72 14.39 5.62 12.01
N PRO A 73 15.17 6.71 12.01
CA PRO A 73 14.62 8.01 12.35
C PRO A 73 13.49 8.36 11.39
N GLY A 74 12.31 8.63 11.90
CA GLY A 74 11.18 9.04 11.06
C GLY A 74 10.05 9.64 11.88
N ARG A 75 9.24 10.45 11.23
CA ARG A 75 8.07 11.13 11.83
C ARG A 75 7.02 10.15 12.41
N PHE A 76 7.05 8.91 11.96
CA PHE A 76 6.06 7.90 12.33
C PHE A 76 6.52 6.93 13.42
N GLY A 77 7.72 7.17 14.04
CA GLY A 77 8.21 6.36 15.15
C GLY A 77 8.20 4.85 14.87
N GLU A 78 7.58 4.06 15.75
CA GLU A 78 7.50 2.58 15.63
C GLU A 78 6.87 2.09 14.32
N ILE A 79 5.97 2.87 13.72
CA ILE A 79 5.33 2.51 12.43
C ILE A 79 6.34 2.55 11.29
N GLN A 80 7.42 3.33 11.40
CA GLN A 80 8.40 3.46 10.33
C GLN A 80 9.12 2.14 10.02
N GLY A 81 9.45 1.35 11.04
CA GLY A 81 10.00 0.01 10.86
C GLY A 81 9.08 -0.90 10.06
N LEU A 82 7.79 -0.84 10.36
CA LEU A 82 6.75 -1.58 9.66
C LEU A 82 6.65 -1.20 8.17
N LEU A 83 6.71 0.11 7.88
CA LEU A 83 6.59 0.61 6.51
C LEU A 83 7.76 0.16 5.61
N ASN A 84 8.95 -0.02 6.17
CA ASN A 84 10.12 -0.51 5.44
C ASN A 84 10.09 -2.02 5.20
N LYS A 85 9.45 -2.79 6.10
CA LYS A 85 9.36 -4.26 5.99
C LYS A 85 8.70 -4.71 4.69
N LYS A 86 7.82 -3.92 4.09
CA LYS A 86 7.21 -4.26 2.79
C LYS A 86 8.24 -4.51 1.69
N PHE A 87 9.34 -3.76 1.66
CA PHE A 87 10.36 -3.93 0.61
C PHE A 87 11.20 -5.20 0.82
N GLU A 88 11.56 -5.53 2.07
CA GLU A 88 12.21 -6.78 2.41
C GLU A 88 11.30 -7.97 2.04
N LEU A 89 10.02 -7.89 2.38
CA LEU A 89 9.04 -8.93 2.07
C LEU A 89 8.81 -9.09 0.56
N ILE A 90 8.74 -7.99 -0.22
CA ILE A 90 8.65 -8.09 -1.68
C ILE A 90 9.87 -8.83 -2.22
N TYR A 91 11.09 -8.50 -1.77
CA TYR A 91 12.31 -9.17 -2.19
C TYR A 91 12.27 -10.67 -1.86
N GLU A 92 11.87 -11.06 -0.64
CA GLU A 92 11.80 -12.47 -0.24
C GLU A 92 10.69 -13.23 -0.99
N LEU A 93 9.50 -12.65 -1.09
CA LEU A 93 8.36 -13.29 -1.76
C LEU A 93 8.58 -13.46 -3.28
N ARG A 94 9.38 -12.58 -3.90
CA ARG A 94 9.76 -12.73 -5.32
C ARG A 94 10.59 -13.97 -5.63
N LYS A 95 11.18 -14.60 -4.64
CA LYS A 95 11.90 -15.88 -4.81
C LYS A 95 10.97 -17.06 -5.04
N GLU A 96 9.70 -16.95 -4.60
CA GLU A 96 8.71 -18.01 -4.59
C GLU A 96 7.52 -17.75 -5.52
N TYR A 97 7.20 -16.48 -5.79
CA TYR A 97 6.01 -16.05 -6.52
C TYR A 97 6.37 -15.29 -7.80
N ASP A 98 5.65 -15.59 -8.87
CA ASP A 98 5.79 -14.92 -10.16
C ASP A 98 5.26 -13.48 -10.15
N ILE A 99 4.21 -13.22 -9.36
CA ILE A 99 3.66 -11.88 -9.12
C ILE A 99 3.47 -11.68 -7.62
N VAL A 100 4.05 -10.61 -7.11
CA VAL A 100 3.87 -10.15 -5.73
C VAL A 100 3.11 -8.84 -5.73
N VAL A 101 1.97 -8.82 -5.05
CA VAL A 101 1.14 -7.62 -4.85
C VAL A 101 1.21 -7.22 -3.39
N TYR A 102 1.61 -5.99 -3.13
CA TYR A 102 1.52 -5.35 -1.81
C TYR A 102 0.36 -4.37 -1.79
N SER A 103 -0.38 -4.36 -0.69
CA SER A 103 -1.45 -3.40 -0.46
C SER A 103 -1.36 -2.78 0.94
N ASP A 104 -1.44 -1.45 1.01
CA ASP A 104 -1.72 -0.76 2.25
C ASP A 104 -3.18 -1.07 2.71
N PRO A 105 -3.47 -1.01 4.02
CA PRO A 105 -4.80 -1.30 4.55
C PRO A 105 -5.87 -0.27 4.16
N ASP A 106 -5.51 0.84 3.56
CA ASP A 106 -6.41 1.86 3.05
C ASP A 106 -6.61 1.84 1.52
N VAL A 107 -6.40 0.66 0.96
CA VAL A 107 -6.67 0.35 -0.45
C VAL A 107 -7.93 -0.50 -0.55
N ILE A 108 -8.79 -0.25 -1.56
CA ILE A 108 -9.88 -1.15 -1.92
C ILE A 108 -9.75 -1.63 -3.36
N PHE A 109 -10.12 -2.88 -3.58
CA PHE A 109 -10.16 -3.52 -4.89
C PHE A 109 -11.61 -3.51 -5.39
N ARG A 110 -11.88 -2.74 -6.42
CA ARG A 110 -13.23 -2.56 -6.97
C ARG A 110 -13.56 -3.58 -8.06
N LYS A 111 -12.53 -4.13 -8.68
CA LYS A 111 -12.61 -5.09 -9.78
C LYS A 111 -11.53 -6.16 -9.68
N ASN A 112 -11.66 -7.17 -10.52
CA ASN A 112 -10.59 -8.15 -10.72
C ASN A 112 -9.34 -7.47 -11.30
N ILE A 113 -8.16 -7.78 -10.75
CA ILE A 113 -6.89 -7.15 -11.15
C ILE A 113 -6.16 -7.90 -12.27
N VAL A 114 -6.84 -8.82 -12.96
CA VAL A 114 -6.25 -9.59 -14.08
C VAL A 114 -5.69 -8.68 -15.19
N ASP A 115 -6.31 -7.52 -15.43
CA ASP A 115 -5.78 -6.57 -16.42
C ASP A 115 -4.49 -5.91 -15.96
N ILE A 116 -4.31 -5.73 -14.65
CA ILE A 116 -3.03 -5.29 -14.07
C ILE A 116 -1.97 -6.37 -14.26
N GLU A 117 -2.32 -7.65 -13.98
CA GLU A 117 -1.43 -8.78 -14.20
C GLU A 117 -0.99 -8.87 -15.68
N ASN A 118 -1.94 -8.78 -16.60
CA ASN A 118 -1.68 -8.78 -18.04
C ASN A 118 -0.81 -7.60 -18.47
N TYR A 119 -1.01 -6.44 -17.86
CA TYR A 119 -0.21 -5.25 -18.16
C TYR A 119 1.24 -5.42 -17.68
N VAL A 120 1.46 -5.84 -16.44
CA VAL A 120 2.81 -5.99 -15.88
C VAL A 120 3.57 -7.17 -16.48
N SER A 121 2.87 -8.21 -16.92
CA SER A 121 3.48 -9.40 -17.54
C SER A 121 4.12 -9.11 -18.90
N LYS A 122 3.69 -8.06 -19.59
CA LYS A 122 4.27 -7.62 -20.87
C LYS A 122 5.64 -6.97 -20.73
N ASP A 123 5.92 -6.39 -19.59
CA ASP A 123 7.13 -5.66 -19.32
C ASP A 123 7.52 -5.84 -17.85
N PRO A 124 8.21 -6.95 -17.48
CA PRO A 124 8.51 -7.26 -16.09
C PRO A 124 9.20 -6.10 -15.35
N GLY A 125 8.78 -5.86 -14.09
CA GLY A 125 9.28 -4.72 -13.32
C GLY A 125 8.70 -4.61 -11.92
N PHE A 126 9.02 -3.49 -11.29
CA PHE A 126 8.43 -3.04 -10.05
C PHE A 126 7.52 -1.84 -10.33
N TYR A 127 6.25 -1.96 -10.02
CA TYR A 127 5.21 -1.05 -10.47
C TYR A 127 4.52 -0.33 -9.33
N ALA A 128 4.27 0.97 -9.51
CA ALA A 128 3.50 1.80 -8.61
C ALA A 128 2.73 2.90 -9.37
N GLN A 129 1.76 3.53 -8.71
CA GLN A 129 1.03 4.67 -9.24
C GLN A 129 1.81 5.96 -9.04
N THR A 130 1.88 6.82 -10.07
CA THR A 130 2.45 8.17 -9.92
C THR A 130 1.58 9.06 -9.03
N GLU A 131 2.23 9.81 -8.16
CA GLU A 131 1.62 10.83 -7.30
C GLU A 131 1.80 12.21 -7.94
N ASN A 132 0.76 12.69 -8.61
CA ASN A 132 0.92 13.84 -9.50
C ASN A 132 0.51 15.20 -8.91
N ASN A 133 -0.39 15.30 -7.91
CA ASN A 133 -1.07 16.57 -7.73
C ASN A 133 -1.38 17.07 -6.32
N PHE A 134 -1.24 16.29 -5.26
CA PHE A 134 -1.80 16.75 -3.99
C PHE A 134 -0.84 17.58 -3.13
N VAL A 135 0.45 17.34 -3.26
CA VAL A 135 1.49 18.05 -2.52
C VAL A 135 2.51 18.64 -3.50
N GLU A 136 2.01 19.38 -4.48
CA GLU A 136 2.84 19.89 -5.59
C GLU A 136 4.14 20.53 -5.11
N GLY A 137 4.10 21.32 -4.05
CA GLY A 137 5.28 21.98 -3.52
C GLY A 137 6.30 20.99 -2.95
N TRP A 138 5.89 20.10 -2.04
CA TRP A 138 6.77 19.15 -1.38
C TRP A 138 7.32 18.09 -2.35
N VAL A 139 6.47 17.48 -3.18
CA VAL A 139 6.90 16.50 -4.18
C VAL A 139 7.89 17.11 -5.17
N LYS A 140 7.67 18.35 -5.60
CA LYS A 140 8.63 19.06 -6.47
C LYS A 140 10.00 19.22 -5.82
N VAL A 141 10.02 19.59 -4.53
CA VAL A 141 11.28 19.75 -3.79
C VAL A 141 11.98 18.41 -3.63
N VAL A 142 11.27 17.36 -3.21
CA VAL A 142 11.83 16.01 -3.07
C VAL A 142 12.37 15.50 -4.40
N LYS A 143 11.60 15.63 -5.49
CA LYS A 143 12.06 15.25 -6.83
C LYS A 143 13.37 15.94 -7.21
N ARG A 144 13.49 17.24 -6.93
CA ARG A 144 14.70 18.01 -7.22
C ARG A 144 15.88 17.53 -6.39
N LEU A 145 15.69 17.35 -5.09
CA LEU A 145 16.75 16.94 -4.15
C LEU A 145 17.26 15.52 -4.43
N LEU A 146 16.36 14.62 -4.82
CA LEU A 146 16.68 13.22 -5.15
C LEU A 146 16.92 12.99 -6.65
N ASN A 147 16.92 14.04 -7.48
CA ASN A 147 17.08 13.97 -8.94
C ASN A 147 16.10 12.98 -9.62
N LEU A 148 14.83 13.02 -9.23
CA LEU A 148 13.79 12.12 -9.74
C LEU A 148 12.98 12.74 -10.89
N LYS A 149 12.76 11.97 -11.94
CA LYS A 149 11.86 12.36 -13.03
C LYS A 149 10.39 12.25 -12.64
N LYS A 150 10.02 11.16 -11.97
CA LYS A 150 8.66 10.87 -11.48
C LYS A 150 8.72 10.61 -9.98
N TYR A 151 7.57 10.65 -9.33
CA TYR A 151 7.41 10.31 -7.94
C TYR A 151 6.20 9.39 -7.77
N PHE A 152 6.40 8.23 -7.14
CA PHE A 152 5.44 7.15 -7.05
C PHE A 152 4.95 6.99 -5.61
N ASN A 153 3.68 6.62 -5.47
CA ASN A 153 3.07 6.25 -4.21
C ASN A 153 3.39 4.79 -3.86
N CYS A 154 3.58 4.49 -2.58
CA CYS A 154 4.00 3.17 -2.12
C CYS A 154 2.90 2.33 -1.45
N GLY A 155 1.63 2.74 -1.54
CA GLY A 155 0.53 2.04 -0.89
C GLY A 155 -0.09 0.89 -1.69
N PHE A 156 0.15 0.85 -3.01
CA PHE A 156 -0.19 -0.29 -3.86
C PHE A 156 0.94 -0.56 -4.82
N LEU A 157 1.56 -1.72 -4.70
CA LEU A 157 2.75 -2.11 -5.45
C LEU A 157 2.54 -3.46 -6.12
N VAL A 158 3.03 -3.60 -7.36
CA VAL A 158 3.04 -4.87 -8.08
C VAL A 158 4.45 -5.15 -8.55
N CYS A 159 4.96 -6.33 -8.24
CA CYS A 159 6.31 -6.75 -8.60
C CYS A 159 6.29 -8.11 -9.28
N ASN A 160 6.86 -8.18 -10.48
CA ASN A 160 7.01 -9.43 -11.25
C ASN A 160 8.41 -9.60 -11.85
N SER A 161 9.38 -8.86 -11.34
CA SER A 161 10.80 -9.02 -11.66
C SER A 161 11.64 -9.11 -10.38
N GLU A 162 12.90 -9.48 -10.51
CA GLU A 162 13.85 -9.35 -9.42
C GLU A 162 14.03 -7.87 -9.05
N ILE A 163 14.11 -7.61 -7.75
CA ILE A 163 14.40 -6.29 -7.20
C ILE A 163 15.59 -6.38 -6.24
N LYS A 164 16.22 -5.24 -5.98
CA LYS A 164 17.26 -5.14 -4.94
C LYS A 164 16.64 -5.37 -3.56
N ASN A 165 17.40 -6.01 -2.66
CA ASN A 165 17.00 -6.07 -1.25
C ASN A 165 16.98 -4.67 -0.62
N PHE A 166 16.21 -4.50 0.47
CA PHE A 166 16.22 -3.27 1.27
C PHE A 166 17.63 -2.96 1.76
N SER A 167 18.02 -1.71 1.66
CA SER A 167 19.32 -1.22 2.12
C SER A 167 19.14 -0.13 3.17
N LEU A 168 19.47 -0.43 4.43
CA LEU A 168 19.41 0.53 5.51
C LEU A 168 20.40 1.70 5.29
N ALA A 169 21.55 1.42 4.67
CA ALA A 169 22.54 2.47 4.35
C ALA A 169 21.95 3.49 3.38
N GLU A 170 21.30 3.03 2.30
CA GLU A 170 20.65 3.92 1.33
C GLU A 170 19.42 4.62 1.93
N TYR A 171 18.68 3.96 2.80
CA TYR A 171 17.60 4.59 3.53
C TYR A 171 18.08 5.76 4.42
N LYS A 172 19.16 5.55 5.18
CA LYS A 172 19.81 6.60 5.98
C LYS A 172 20.35 7.74 5.10
N ASN A 173 20.90 7.41 3.93
CA ASN A 173 21.38 8.40 2.95
C ASN A 173 20.25 9.30 2.46
N VAL A 174 19.14 8.73 2.02
CA VAL A 174 17.93 9.49 1.59
C VAL A 174 17.40 10.37 2.72
N SER A 175 17.33 9.82 3.94
CA SER A 175 16.90 10.56 5.13
C SER A 175 17.82 11.76 5.43
N LYS A 176 19.12 11.59 5.24
CA LYS A 176 20.11 12.67 5.40
C LYS A 176 19.96 13.76 4.34
N ILE A 177 19.77 13.37 3.06
CA ILE A 177 19.57 14.32 1.96
C ILE A 177 18.31 15.17 2.18
N LEU A 178 17.22 14.56 2.61
CA LEU A 178 15.93 15.22 2.78
C LEU A 178 15.77 15.93 4.12
N ASN A 179 16.49 15.48 5.17
CA ASN A 179 16.44 16.03 6.51
C ASN A 179 15.00 16.28 7.00
N THR A 180 14.64 17.52 7.33
CA THR A 180 13.30 17.92 7.79
C THR A 180 12.20 17.76 6.73
N LEU A 181 12.55 17.60 5.47
CA LEU A 181 11.61 17.37 4.37
C LEU A 181 11.25 15.89 4.18
N ASN A 182 11.77 14.99 5.00
CA ASN A 182 11.54 13.55 4.88
C ASN A 182 10.18 13.13 5.50
N PHE A 183 9.06 13.63 4.95
CA PHE A 183 7.71 13.38 5.47
C PHE A 183 7.17 11.98 5.22
N CYS A 184 7.62 11.31 4.14
CA CYS A 184 7.25 9.94 3.77
C CYS A 184 8.55 9.16 3.48
N PRO A 185 9.31 8.79 4.53
CA PRO A 185 10.66 8.26 4.35
C PRO A 185 10.73 6.99 3.52
N GLU A 186 9.78 6.06 3.70
CA GLU A 186 9.70 4.82 2.95
C GLU A 186 9.38 5.06 1.47
N GLN A 187 8.50 6.02 1.18
CA GLN A 187 8.15 6.39 -0.19
C GLN A 187 9.30 7.12 -0.87
N ASN A 188 9.99 8.00 -0.16
CA ASN A 188 11.18 8.69 -0.65
C ASN A 188 12.30 7.70 -0.98
N TYR A 189 12.56 6.76 -0.06
CA TYR A 189 13.52 5.68 -0.27
C TYR A 189 13.15 4.83 -1.49
N MET A 190 11.89 4.40 -1.60
CA MET A 190 11.41 3.63 -2.74
C MET A 190 11.71 4.33 -4.06
N ASN A 191 11.38 5.62 -4.15
CA ASN A 191 11.56 6.43 -5.35
C ASN A 191 13.03 6.68 -5.70
N TYR A 192 13.90 6.70 -4.71
CA TYR A 192 15.34 6.89 -4.91
C TYR A 192 16.05 5.59 -5.31
N TYR A 193 15.69 4.48 -4.66
CA TYR A 193 16.48 3.25 -4.68
C TYR A 193 16.05 2.26 -5.77
N TYR A 194 14.74 2.19 -6.07
CA TYR A 194 14.22 1.25 -7.03
C TYR A 194 13.93 1.89 -8.40
N ASN A 195 14.10 1.09 -9.46
CA ASN A 195 13.64 1.46 -10.79
C ASN A 195 12.14 1.12 -10.91
N ILE A 196 11.28 2.14 -10.75
CA ILE A 196 9.84 1.95 -10.68
C ILE A 196 9.20 2.27 -12.03
N LYS A 197 8.34 1.37 -12.48
CA LYS A 197 7.47 1.54 -13.64
C LYS A 197 6.09 2.05 -13.22
N GLU A 198 5.44 2.77 -14.11
CA GLU A 198 4.15 3.39 -13.83
C GLU A 198 2.98 2.44 -14.07
N LEU A 199 2.10 2.31 -13.08
CA LEU A 199 0.75 1.81 -13.28
C LEU A 199 -0.12 2.90 -13.91
N LYS A 200 -0.97 2.52 -14.88
CA LYS A 200 -1.92 3.47 -15.46
C LYS A 200 -2.95 3.93 -14.42
N PRO A 201 -3.51 5.15 -14.50
CA PRO A 201 -4.53 5.62 -13.56
C PRO A 201 -5.77 4.71 -13.45
N VAL A 202 -6.14 3.99 -14.52
CA VAL A 202 -7.20 3.00 -14.48
C VAL A 202 -6.86 1.79 -13.62
N HIS A 203 -5.59 1.42 -13.51
CA HIS A 203 -5.15 0.28 -12.70
C HIS A 203 -5.22 0.60 -11.21
N CYS A 204 -4.63 1.72 -10.79
CA CYS A 204 -4.67 2.18 -9.42
C CYS A 204 -4.92 3.68 -9.40
N TYR A 205 -5.94 4.09 -8.68
CA TYR A 205 -6.35 5.47 -8.57
C TYR A 205 -6.05 6.01 -7.18
N LEU A 206 -5.25 7.08 -7.15
CA LEU A 206 -5.11 7.90 -5.97
C LEU A 206 -6.29 8.88 -5.95
N TRP A 207 -7.14 8.81 -4.94
CA TRP A 207 -8.42 9.54 -4.87
C TRP A 207 -8.33 11.06 -5.09
N VAL A 208 -7.14 11.64 -5.01
CA VAL A 208 -6.86 13.08 -5.25
C VAL A 208 -6.67 13.43 -6.73
N ASN A 209 -6.51 12.46 -7.61
CA ASN A 209 -6.38 12.70 -9.04
C ASN A 209 -7.74 13.01 -9.68
N LYS A 210 -7.75 13.64 -10.87
CA LYS A 210 -9.00 13.86 -11.60
C LYS A 210 -9.65 12.51 -11.89
N LEU A 211 -10.91 12.36 -11.48
CA LEU A 211 -11.68 11.17 -11.72
C LEU A 211 -12.29 11.22 -13.12
N GLU A 212 -11.74 10.49 -14.02
CA GLU A 212 -12.31 10.29 -15.37
C GLU A 212 -12.66 8.84 -15.64
N LEU A 213 -12.14 7.93 -14.82
CA LEU A 213 -12.17 6.50 -15.09
C LEU A 213 -12.79 5.72 -13.92
N ASP A 214 -13.19 4.49 -14.21
CA ASP A 214 -13.64 3.52 -13.24
C ASP A 214 -12.49 2.57 -12.85
N PRO A 215 -11.62 2.94 -11.88
CA PRO A 215 -10.38 2.25 -11.61
C PRO A 215 -10.61 0.87 -10.99
N PHE A 216 -9.63 -0.02 -11.16
CA PHE A 216 -9.62 -1.35 -10.55
C PHE A 216 -9.35 -1.27 -9.05
N VAL A 217 -8.43 -0.39 -8.66
CA VAL A 217 -7.98 -0.21 -7.29
C VAL A 217 -8.09 1.27 -6.91
N VAL A 218 -8.51 1.55 -5.67
CA VAL A 218 -8.53 2.91 -5.09
C VAL A 218 -7.73 2.94 -3.81
N HIS A 219 -6.76 3.84 -3.72
CA HIS A 219 -5.97 4.08 -2.52
C HIS A 219 -6.40 5.37 -1.84
N PHE A 220 -6.91 5.27 -0.61
CA PHE A 220 -7.34 6.39 0.22
C PHE A 220 -6.17 6.98 1.02
N PHE A 221 -5.12 7.41 0.36
CA PHE A 221 -3.98 7.98 1.06
C PHE A 221 -4.27 9.39 1.63
N SER A 222 -3.38 9.89 2.51
CA SER A 222 -3.51 11.20 3.16
C SER A 222 -4.62 11.29 4.22
N ILE A 223 -5.11 12.49 4.51
CA ILE A 223 -6.03 12.79 5.63
C ILE A 223 -7.50 12.49 5.37
N TYR A 224 -7.87 12.27 4.12
CA TYR A 224 -9.27 12.06 3.73
C TYR A 224 -9.57 10.56 3.66
N LYS A 225 -9.83 9.98 4.82
CA LYS A 225 -10.10 8.55 4.97
C LYS A 225 -11.60 8.28 5.16
N PRO A 226 -12.18 7.21 4.59
CA PRO A 226 -13.61 6.88 4.72
C PRO A 226 -14.08 6.72 6.17
N TRP A 227 -13.20 6.29 7.04
CA TRP A 227 -13.47 6.10 8.49
C TRP A 227 -13.25 7.35 9.36
N GLN A 228 -12.89 8.48 8.78
CA GLN A 228 -12.69 9.74 9.49
C GLN A 228 -13.83 10.72 9.16
N THR A 229 -14.84 10.80 10.01
CA THR A 229 -16.05 11.62 9.79
C THR A 229 -15.78 13.11 9.54
N LYS A 230 -14.67 13.65 10.06
CA LYS A 230 -14.26 15.03 9.85
C LYS A 230 -13.70 15.30 8.43
N SER A 231 -13.31 14.25 7.71
CA SER A 231 -12.64 14.37 6.41
C SER A 231 -13.50 15.04 5.35
N LEU A 232 -14.78 14.73 5.30
CA LEU A 232 -15.69 15.29 4.30
C LEU A 232 -15.88 16.79 4.41
N LYS A 233 -15.84 17.34 5.63
CA LYS A 233 -16.05 18.79 5.89
C LYS A 233 -14.94 19.65 5.24
N TYR A 234 -13.75 19.12 5.07
CA TYR A 234 -12.58 19.84 4.56
C TYR A 234 -12.18 19.41 3.14
N ALA A 235 -12.94 18.51 2.53
CA ALA A 235 -12.65 18.08 1.16
C ALA A 235 -12.88 19.24 0.19
N PRO A 236 -11.91 19.57 -0.68
CA PRO A 236 -12.12 20.55 -1.73
C PRO A 236 -13.34 20.16 -2.57
N SER A 237 -14.20 21.13 -2.88
CA SER A 237 -15.48 20.90 -3.60
C SER A 237 -15.32 20.10 -4.90
N ARG A 238 -14.21 20.30 -5.62
CA ARG A 238 -13.88 19.60 -6.86
C ARG A 238 -13.64 18.08 -6.70
N PHE A 239 -13.37 17.60 -5.48
CA PHE A 239 -13.15 16.19 -5.18
C PHE A 239 -14.33 15.53 -4.47
N TYR A 240 -15.34 16.32 -4.06
CA TYR A 240 -16.41 15.87 -3.17
C TYR A 240 -17.22 14.70 -3.76
N LEU A 241 -17.61 14.77 -5.02
CA LEU A 241 -18.35 13.70 -5.69
C LEU A 241 -17.54 12.40 -5.81
N ASN A 242 -16.26 12.51 -6.07
CA ASN A 242 -15.35 11.37 -6.16
C ASN A 242 -15.16 10.69 -4.80
N ILE A 243 -14.99 11.50 -3.75
CA ILE A 243 -14.87 11.02 -2.38
C ILE A 243 -16.13 10.26 -2.00
N ILE A 244 -17.32 10.81 -2.23
CA ILE A 244 -18.59 10.14 -1.90
C ILE A 244 -18.72 8.81 -2.65
N LYS A 245 -18.40 8.77 -3.94
CA LYS A 245 -18.47 7.53 -4.73
C LYS A 245 -17.59 6.45 -4.11
N PHE A 246 -16.32 6.76 -3.84
CA PHE A 246 -15.39 5.77 -3.32
C PHE A 246 -15.63 5.43 -1.84
N TYR A 247 -16.18 6.35 -1.05
CA TYR A 247 -16.61 6.04 0.31
C TYR A 247 -17.76 5.03 0.31
N LYS A 248 -18.72 5.14 -0.61
CA LYS A 248 -19.76 4.13 -0.78
C LYS A 248 -19.17 2.76 -1.14
N ASP A 249 -18.18 2.75 -2.04
CA ASP A 249 -17.46 1.53 -2.40
C ASP A 249 -16.72 0.93 -1.19
N TYR A 250 -16.06 1.76 -0.37
CA TYR A 250 -15.42 1.32 0.87
C TYR A 250 -16.43 0.68 1.84
N PHE A 251 -17.53 1.38 2.13
CA PHE A 251 -18.54 0.89 3.06
C PHE A 251 -19.25 -0.38 2.59
N LYS A 252 -19.32 -0.64 1.30
CA LYS A 252 -19.81 -1.92 0.75
C LYS A 252 -19.03 -3.12 1.30
N TYR A 253 -17.74 -2.96 1.55
CA TYR A 253 -16.87 -4.04 2.02
C TYR A 253 -16.69 -4.08 3.55
N THR A 254 -17.32 -3.18 4.29
CA THR A 254 -17.35 -3.26 5.78
C THR A 254 -18.31 -4.33 6.30
N SER A 255 -19.27 -4.75 5.48
CA SER A 255 -20.19 -5.85 5.81
C SER A 255 -19.56 -7.15 5.29
N PHE A 256 -19.04 -7.96 6.21
CA PHE A 256 -18.56 -9.30 5.88
C PHE A 256 -19.77 -10.20 5.62
N LYS A 257 -19.92 -10.66 4.39
CA LYS A 257 -20.93 -11.67 4.06
C LYS A 257 -20.46 -13.00 4.64
N GLN A 258 -21.34 -13.63 5.42
CA GLN A 258 -21.20 -15.02 5.83
C GLN A 258 -21.41 -15.94 4.63
#